data_ebb41b8a735efcd198b355ad2b12574d
#
_entry.id   ebb41b8a735efcd198b355ad2b12574d
#
_cell.length_a   1.000
_cell.length_b   1.000
_cell.length_c   1.000
_cell.angle_alpha   90.00
_cell.angle_beta   90.00
_cell.angle_gamma   90.00
#
_symmetry.space_group_name_H-M   'P 1'
#
loop_
_entity.id
_entity.type
_entity.pdbx_description
1 polymer ?
#
loop_
_entity_poly.entity_id
_entity_poly.type
_entity_poly.pdbx_seq_one_letter_code
_entity_poly.pdbx_strand_id
1 'polypeptide(L)'
;MLLAEHLATLRDRLDEIAALAARTNKATVLVVQQFPVVEDGGVCFPPVRESIANLLAFVELGTAHDLDAILACAESFNWIAVDADHKLPESARIVQTAGSRVPPGRLLFYSDNQVWFDSALDMVQRIEGGVSGRAVVMCGLGPLADSLALTLPRIGACVIVPDDGTSPLHASIVLGASQKRESIDAALIQRLPANAAVYDVGIGNLTFEAAELARARGLRLYRLDNRAGISSAIVRLLETDNMVSRLMGRVRLRNVEVVAGGLLAPDGAVIVDDIRCPTMIFGIADGHGRFKGEPLGPDDRERMQYVRSLIGRAHEAGPSR
;
A
#
# COMPACT_ATOMS: atom_id res chain seq x y z
N MET A 1 -15.23 25.84 1.37
CA MET A 1 -14.94 26.11 -0.06
C MET A 1 -13.54 26.68 -0.14
N LEU A 2 -12.64 25.99 -0.85
CA LEU A 2 -11.30 26.52 -1.10
C LEU A 2 -11.39 27.88 -1.79
N LEU A 3 -10.62 28.84 -1.33
CA LEU A 3 -10.50 30.12 -2.03
C LEU A 3 -9.83 29.88 -3.39
N ALA A 4 -10.21 30.65 -4.41
CA ALA A 4 -9.65 30.52 -5.76
C ALA A 4 -8.10 30.60 -5.77
N GLU A 5 -7.53 31.38 -4.87
CA GLU A 5 -6.07 31.48 -4.65
C GLU A 5 -5.44 30.17 -4.20
N HIS A 6 -6.09 29.41 -3.31
CA HIS A 6 -5.59 28.11 -2.87
C HIS A 6 -5.61 27.06 -3.99
N LEU A 7 -6.65 27.10 -4.86
CA LEU A 7 -6.71 26.23 -6.01
C LEU A 7 -5.67 26.58 -7.08
N ALA A 8 -5.39 27.86 -7.30
CA ALA A 8 -4.31 28.29 -8.19
C ALA A 8 -2.94 27.81 -7.67
N THR A 9 -2.66 28.04 -6.39
CA THR A 9 -1.43 27.57 -5.75
C THR A 9 -1.30 26.05 -5.80
N LEU A 10 -2.39 25.32 -5.60
CA LEU A 10 -2.39 23.86 -5.73
C LEU A 10 -2.04 23.44 -7.16
N ARG A 11 -2.68 24.04 -8.16
CA ARG A 11 -2.43 23.73 -9.57
C ARG A 11 -0.97 23.95 -9.94
N ASP A 12 -0.41 25.12 -9.62
CA ASP A 12 0.99 25.45 -9.88
C ASP A 12 1.94 24.43 -9.25
N ARG A 13 1.65 24.03 -8.00
CA ARG A 13 2.43 22.99 -7.30
C ARG A 13 2.33 21.62 -7.96
N LEU A 14 1.15 21.20 -8.39
CA LEU A 14 0.97 19.91 -9.07
C LEU A 14 1.66 19.92 -10.45
N ASP A 15 1.63 21.03 -11.17
CA ASP A 15 2.32 21.20 -12.45
C ASP A 15 3.84 21.15 -12.27
N GLU A 16 4.39 21.75 -11.22
CA GLU A 16 5.81 21.64 -10.87
C GLU A 16 6.23 20.19 -10.58
N ILE A 17 5.38 19.46 -9.85
CA ILE A 17 5.60 18.04 -9.55
C ILE A 17 5.56 17.20 -10.83
N ALA A 18 4.59 17.45 -11.71
CA ALA A 18 4.48 16.76 -12.99
C ALA A 18 5.71 17.02 -13.88
N ALA A 19 6.18 18.28 -13.94
CA ALA A 19 7.40 18.64 -14.64
C ALA A 19 8.65 17.97 -14.06
N LEU A 20 8.77 17.87 -12.73
CA LEU A 20 9.86 17.15 -12.07
C LEU A 20 9.81 15.65 -12.38
N ALA A 21 8.62 15.05 -12.35
CA ALA A 21 8.42 13.65 -12.66
C ALA A 21 8.86 13.31 -14.10
N ALA A 22 8.50 14.15 -15.06
CA ALA A 22 8.92 14.00 -16.45
C ALA A 22 10.46 14.04 -16.61
N ARG A 23 11.12 14.98 -15.88
CA ARG A 23 12.59 15.09 -15.92
C ARG A 23 13.31 13.90 -15.28
N THR A 24 12.70 13.28 -14.28
CA THR A 24 13.29 12.16 -13.52
C THR A 24 12.79 10.80 -13.99
N ASN A 25 11.94 10.76 -15.03
CA ASN A 25 11.28 9.57 -15.54
C ASN A 25 10.52 8.80 -14.44
N LYS A 26 9.80 9.53 -13.61
CA LYS A 26 8.96 9.00 -12.53
C LYS A 26 7.50 9.23 -12.83
N ALA A 27 6.67 8.36 -12.29
CA ALA A 27 5.23 8.54 -12.35
C ALA A 27 4.75 9.46 -11.22
N THR A 28 3.65 10.15 -11.44
CA THR A 28 3.01 11.03 -10.45
C THR A 28 1.82 10.34 -9.81
N VAL A 29 1.70 10.46 -8.48
CA VAL A 29 0.57 9.95 -7.71
C VAL A 29 0.05 11.06 -6.81
N LEU A 30 -1.22 11.42 -6.92
CA LEU A 30 -1.90 12.23 -5.91
C LEU A 30 -2.50 11.30 -4.86
N VAL A 31 -2.04 11.42 -3.63
CA VAL A 31 -2.55 10.67 -2.47
C VAL A 31 -3.58 11.53 -1.75
N VAL A 32 -4.82 11.08 -1.72
CA VAL A 32 -5.94 11.75 -1.06
C VAL A 32 -6.30 10.99 0.21
N GLN A 33 -6.27 11.67 1.34
CA GLN A 33 -6.63 11.09 2.62
C GLN A 33 -7.48 12.06 3.44
N GLN A 34 -8.33 11.54 4.31
CA GLN A 34 -9.07 12.36 5.26
C GLN A 34 -8.25 12.55 6.53
N PHE A 35 -8.22 13.79 7.04
CA PHE A 35 -7.53 14.13 8.28
C PHE A 35 -8.49 14.78 9.28
N PRO A 36 -8.48 14.38 10.59
CA PRO A 36 -9.49 14.82 11.55
C PRO A 36 -9.38 16.28 12.00
N VAL A 37 -8.23 16.91 11.76
CA VAL A 37 -7.92 18.25 12.28
C VAL A 37 -7.48 19.16 11.13
N VAL A 38 -8.43 19.50 10.28
CA VAL A 38 -8.28 20.72 9.51
C VAL A 38 -9.28 21.70 10.11
N GLU A 39 -8.81 22.54 11.02
CA GLU A 39 -9.60 23.66 11.53
C GLU A 39 -10.15 24.42 10.31
N ASP A 40 -11.43 24.75 10.34
CA ASP A 40 -12.15 25.50 9.30
C ASP A 40 -12.41 24.81 7.96
N GLY A 41 -12.51 23.48 7.90
CA GLY A 41 -12.85 22.77 6.66
C GLY A 41 -11.75 22.89 5.58
N GLY A 42 -10.54 23.17 5.98
CA GLY A 42 -9.41 23.42 5.09
C GLY A 42 -8.85 22.16 4.45
N VAL A 43 -7.98 22.39 3.49
CA VAL A 43 -7.19 21.39 2.81
C VAL A 43 -5.74 21.61 3.20
N CYS A 44 -5.03 20.54 3.57
CA CYS A 44 -3.60 20.57 3.85
C CYS A 44 -2.84 19.87 2.72
N PHE A 45 -1.68 20.43 2.36
CA PHE A 45 -0.78 19.90 1.34
C PHE A 45 0.56 19.52 1.97
N PRO A 46 0.69 18.30 2.49
CA PRO A 46 1.97 17.82 3.01
C PRO A 46 3.09 17.86 1.98
N PRO A 47 4.36 17.80 2.42
CA PRO A 47 5.50 17.76 1.51
C PRO A 47 5.45 16.58 0.54
N VAL A 48 5.89 16.82 -0.70
CA VAL A 48 6.06 15.79 -1.72
C VAL A 48 7.04 14.72 -1.23
N ARG A 49 6.74 13.47 -1.52
CA ARG A 49 7.64 12.34 -1.29
C ARG A 49 8.13 11.78 -2.60
N GLU A 50 9.41 11.61 -2.68
CA GLU A 50 10.06 10.93 -3.80
C GLU A 50 10.36 9.48 -3.43
N SER A 51 9.96 8.56 -4.32
CA SER A 51 10.32 7.15 -4.27
C SER A 51 11.18 6.76 -5.46
N ILE A 52 11.56 5.50 -5.54
CA ILE A 52 12.34 4.97 -6.69
C ILE A 52 11.56 5.16 -8.00
N ALA A 53 10.25 4.92 -7.99
CA ALA A 53 9.42 4.92 -9.19
C ALA A 53 8.46 6.11 -9.31
N ASN A 54 8.12 6.77 -8.18
CA ASN A 54 7.01 7.71 -8.13
C ASN A 54 7.39 9.01 -7.41
N LEU A 55 6.72 10.11 -7.79
CA LEU A 55 6.57 11.32 -7.00
C LEU A 55 5.15 11.35 -6.44
N LEU A 56 5.03 11.41 -5.11
CA LEU A 56 3.76 11.42 -4.41
C LEU A 56 3.47 12.82 -3.88
N ALA A 57 2.39 13.42 -4.37
CA ALA A 57 1.78 14.60 -3.79
C ALA A 57 0.68 14.16 -2.81
N PHE A 58 0.55 14.84 -1.69
CA PHE A 58 -0.45 14.53 -0.68
C PHE A 58 -1.46 15.65 -0.57
N VAL A 59 -2.72 15.25 -0.39
CA VAL A 59 -3.82 16.14 -0.06
C VAL A 59 -4.57 15.55 1.13
N GLU A 60 -4.62 16.28 2.21
CA GLU A 60 -5.36 15.94 3.41
C GLU A 60 -6.62 16.81 3.47
N LEU A 61 -7.79 16.16 3.54
CA LEU A 61 -9.11 16.78 3.48
C LEU A 61 -9.85 16.63 4.79
N GLY A 62 -10.42 17.70 5.30
CA GLY A 62 -11.39 17.64 6.40
C GLY A 62 -12.76 17.15 5.91
N THR A 63 -13.15 17.53 4.71
CA THR A 63 -14.45 17.19 4.10
C THR A 63 -14.30 16.85 2.62
N ALA A 64 -15.29 16.16 2.04
CA ALA A 64 -15.33 15.84 0.61
C ALA A 64 -15.66 17.05 -0.29
N HIS A 65 -15.98 18.21 0.29
CA HIS A 65 -16.56 19.35 -0.45
C HIS A 65 -15.67 19.88 -1.58
N ASP A 66 -14.37 19.97 -1.35
CA ASP A 66 -13.42 20.53 -2.32
C ASP A 66 -12.73 19.48 -3.21
N LEU A 67 -13.09 18.20 -3.05
CA LEU A 67 -12.43 17.09 -3.74
C LEU A 67 -12.55 17.20 -5.26
N ASP A 68 -13.73 17.58 -5.80
CA ASP A 68 -13.92 17.74 -7.24
C ASP A 68 -12.95 18.77 -7.84
N ALA A 69 -12.76 19.89 -7.18
CA ALA A 69 -11.85 20.94 -7.64
C ALA A 69 -10.38 20.49 -7.57
N ILE A 70 -10.03 19.73 -6.54
CA ILE A 70 -8.69 19.16 -6.36
C ILE A 70 -8.39 18.13 -7.45
N LEU A 71 -9.33 17.22 -7.73
CA LEU A 71 -9.18 16.21 -8.76
C LEU A 71 -9.02 16.85 -10.16
N ALA A 72 -9.73 17.95 -10.43
CA ALA A 72 -9.58 18.72 -11.66
C ALA A 72 -8.17 19.35 -11.80
N CYS A 73 -7.51 19.71 -10.69
CA CYS A 73 -6.12 20.18 -10.73
C CYS A 73 -5.11 19.05 -10.98
N ALA A 74 -5.49 17.80 -10.77
CA ALA A 74 -4.60 16.65 -10.89
C ALA A 74 -4.79 15.84 -12.18
N GLU A 75 -5.35 16.44 -13.24
CA GLU A 75 -5.57 15.74 -14.51
C GLU A 75 -4.30 15.23 -15.17
N SER A 76 -3.18 15.91 -14.97
CA SER A 76 -1.86 15.53 -15.48
C SER A 76 -1.18 14.38 -14.70
N PHE A 77 -1.71 13.99 -13.54
CA PHE A 77 -1.16 12.92 -12.72
C PHE A 77 -1.48 11.54 -13.30
N ASN A 78 -0.54 10.60 -13.18
CA ASN A 78 -0.72 9.23 -13.66
C ASN A 78 -1.79 8.49 -12.84
N TRP A 79 -1.74 8.62 -11.51
CA TRP A 79 -2.68 7.95 -10.60
C TRP A 79 -3.18 8.88 -9.50
N ILE A 80 -4.39 8.56 -9.04
CA ILE A 80 -5.01 9.14 -7.86
C ILE A 80 -5.20 7.98 -6.86
N ALA A 81 -4.55 8.05 -5.72
CA ALA A 81 -4.66 7.05 -4.65
C ALA A 81 -5.53 7.61 -3.53
N VAL A 82 -6.58 6.90 -3.15
CA VAL A 82 -7.56 7.35 -2.16
C VAL A 82 -7.58 6.38 -0.99
N ASP A 83 -7.52 6.90 0.24
CA ASP A 83 -7.71 6.08 1.44
C ASP A 83 -9.13 5.56 1.50
N ALA A 84 -9.27 4.23 1.47
CA ALA A 84 -10.54 3.54 1.51
C ALA A 84 -10.99 3.15 2.92
N ASP A 85 -10.21 3.45 3.94
CA ASP A 85 -10.59 3.20 5.32
C ASP A 85 -11.66 4.20 5.77
N HIS A 86 -12.79 3.68 6.23
CA HIS A 86 -13.89 4.51 6.73
C HIS A 86 -13.64 4.98 8.17
N LYS A 87 -12.56 5.73 8.39
CA LYS A 87 -12.13 6.20 9.71
C LYS A 87 -12.92 7.41 10.23
N LEU A 88 -13.41 8.22 9.31
CA LEU A 88 -14.03 9.51 9.60
C LEU A 88 -15.37 9.63 8.83
N PRO A 89 -16.29 10.48 9.26
CA PRO A 89 -17.63 10.58 8.67
C PRO A 89 -17.67 10.85 7.16
N GLU A 90 -16.72 11.61 6.64
CA GLU A 90 -16.68 11.96 5.21
C GLU A 90 -15.90 10.95 4.31
N SER A 91 -15.24 9.93 4.90
CA SER A 91 -14.42 8.97 4.15
C SER A 91 -15.20 8.28 3.04
N ALA A 92 -16.42 7.80 3.34
CA ALA A 92 -17.26 7.14 2.34
C ALA A 92 -17.60 8.07 1.17
N ARG A 93 -17.85 9.36 1.44
CA ARG A 93 -18.16 10.36 0.43
C ARG A 93 -16.94 10.70 -0.43
N ILE A 94 -15.75 10.77 0.18
CA ILE A 94 -14.48 10.95 -0.55
C ILE A 94 -14.27 9.80 -1.53
N VAL A 95 -14.41 8.55 -1.07
CA VAL A 95 -14.28 7.34 -1.89
C VAL A 95 -15.30 7.33 -3.04
N GLN A 96 -16.57 7.64 -2.74
CA GLN A 96 -17.63 7.69 -3.75
C GLN A 96 -17.38 8.78 -4.80
N THR A 97 -16.98 9.97 -4.36
CA THR A 97 -16.69 11.11 -5.26
C THR A 97 -15.51 10.76 -6.16
N ALA A 98 -14.42 10.24 -5.62
CA ALA A 98 -13.27 9.81 -6.40
C ALA A 98 -13.66 8.72 -7.42
N GLY A 99 -14.43 7.70 -7.00
CA GLY A 99 -14.91 6.62 -7.88
C GLY A 99 -15.80 7.09 -9.03
N SER A 100 -16.52 8.21 -8.86
CA SER A 100 -17.37 8.78 -9.90
C SER A 100 -16.64 9.75 -10.85
N ARG A 101 -15.52 10.33 -10.43
CA ARG A 101 -14.78 11.38 -11.15
C ARG A 101 -13.51 10.89 -11.82
N VAL A 102 -12.82 9.94 -11.21
CA VAL A 102 -11.54 9.43 -11.71
C VAL A 102 -11.77 8.16 -12.53
N PRO A 103 -11.22 8.07 -13.77
CA PRO A 103 -11.28 6.84 -14.54
C PRO A 103 -10.70 5.65 -13.79
N PRO A 104 -11.31 4.44 -13.87
CA PRO A 104 -10.86 3.26 -13.12
C PRO A 104 -9.36 2.92 -13.31
N GLY A 105 -8.82 3.11 -14.52
CA GLY A 105 -7.40 2.85 -14.81
C GLY A 105 -6.42 3.86 -14.19
N ARG A 106 -6.91 4.91 -13.55
CA ARG A 106 -6.12 5.93 -12.84
C ARG A 106 -6.43 6.00 -11.35
N LEU A 107 -7.44 5.29 -10.87
CA LEU A 107 -7.88 5.29 -9.48
C LEU A 107 -7.33 4.09 -8.73
N LEU A 108 -6.66 4.35 -7.62
CA LEU A 108 -6.16 3.34 -6.70
C LEU A 108 -6.83 3.53 -5.35
N PHE A 109 -7.33 2.47 -4.77
CA PHE A 109 -7.78 2.46 -3.39
C PHE A 109 -6.76 1.76 -2.50
N TYR A 110 -6.38 2.41 -1.40
CA TYR A 110 -5.49 1.82 -0.42
C TYR A 110 -6.11 1.90 0.98
N SER A 111 -5.64 1.08 1.90
CA SER A 111 -5.97 1.15 3.31
C SER A 111 -4.83 1.82 4.04
N ASP A 112 -5.08 2.98 4.64
CA ASP A 112 -4.08 3.70 5.43
C ASP A 112 -3.70 2.90 6.69
N ASN A 113 -4.66 2.19 7.32
CA ASN A 113 -4.37 1.29 8.44
C ASN A 113 -3.38 0.19 8.04
N GLN A 114 -3.54 -0.39 6.84
CA GLN A 114 -2.60 -1.38 6.33
C GLN A 114 -1.23 -0.77 6.04
N VAL A 115 -1.18 0.46 5.51
CA VAL A 115 0.07 1.19 5.29
C VAL A 115 0.81 1.42 6.61
N TRP A 116 0.11 1.85 7.66
CA TRP A 116 0.68 2.01 8.99
C TRP A 116 1.24 0.70 9.54
N PHE A 117 0.46 -0.38 9.44
CA PHE A 117 0.84 -1.71 9.89
C PHE A 117 2.09 -2.21 9.18
N ASP A 118 2.09 -2.21 7.84
CA ASP A 118 3.21 -2.66 7.02
C ASP A 118 4.47 -1.82 7.29
N SER A 119 4.30 -0.49 7.35
CA SER A 119 5.42 0.43 7.63
C SER A 119 6.06 0.17 8.97
N ALA A 120 5.25 -0.03 10.02
CA ALA A 120 5.76 -0.30 11.37
C ALA A 120 6.51 -1.63 11.40
N LEU A 121 5.93 -2.67 10.81
CA LEU A 121 6.52 -4.01 10.80
C LEU A 121 7.83 -4.03 10.01
N ASP A 122 7.83 -3.49 8.79
CA ASP A 122 9.00 -3.47 7.91
C ASP A 122 10.15 -2.64 8.50
N MET A 123 9.85 -1.45 9.01
CA MET A 123 10.87 -0.57 9.58
C MET A 123 11.49 -1.16 10.84
N VAL A 124 10.67 -1.71 11.75
CA VAL A 124 11.19 -2.35 12.97
C VAL A 124 12.06 -3.54 12.62
N GLN A 125 11.61 -4.43 11.74
CA GLN A 125 12.40 -5.55 11.27
C GLN A 125 13.72 -5.11 10.61
N ARG A 126 13.66 -4.08 9.78
CA ARG A 126 14.84 -3.56 9.07
C ARG A 126 15.86 -2.92 10.01
N ILE A 127 15.41 -2.08 10.95
CA ILE A 127 16.28 -1.38 11.90
C ILE A 127 16.91 -2.35 12.90
N GLU A 128 16.14 -3.33 13.35
CA GLU A 128 16.57 -4.29 14.37
C GLU A 128 17.24 -5.55 13.80
N GLY A 129 17.29 -5.70 12.47
CA GLY A 129 17.85 -6.91 11.83
C GLY A 129 16.97 -8.14 12.02
N GLY A 130 15.68 -7.96 12.30
CA GLY A 130 14.71 -8.99 12.61
C GLY A 130 14.21 -8.93 14.04
N VAL A 131 13.05 -9.55 14.28
CA VAL A 131 12.39 -9.59 15.62
C VAL A 131 12.24 -11.00 16.17
N SER A 132 12.61 -12.03 15.42
CA SER A 132 12.52 -13.43 15.87
C SER A 132 13.40 -13.67 17.10
N GLY A 133 12.83 -14.32 18.13
CA GLY A 133 13.47 -14.55 19.41
C GLY A 133 13.61 -13.33 20.32
N ARG A 134 13.10 -12.15 19.91
CA ARG A 134 13.20 -10.92 20.70
C ARG A 134 11.92 -10.64 21.46
N ALA A 135 12.07 -10.06 22.64
CA ALA A 135 10.96 -9.54 23.42
C ALA A 135 10.58 -8.13 22.94
N VAL A 136 9.31 -7.96 22.62
CA VAL A 136 8.71 -6.71 22.12
C VAL A 136 7.59 -6.30 23.08
N VAL A 137 7.74 -5.14 23.71
CA VAL A 137 6.67 -4.53 24.51
C VAL A 137 5.73 -3.79 23.56
N MET A 138 4.44 -4.14 23.62
CA MET A 138 3.38 -3.49 22.84
C MET A 138 2.58 -2.56 23.73
N CYS A 139 2.60 -1.27 23.44
CA CYS A 139 1.88 -0.24 24.15
C CYS A 139 0.77 0.38 23.29
N GLY A 140 -0.39 0.55 23.87
CA GLY A 140 -1.52 1.17 23.20
C GLY A 140 -2.67 0.22 22.91
N LEU A 141 -3.76 0.80 22.42
CA LEU A 141 -5.01 0.10 22.10
C LEU A 141 -5.51 0.55 20.74
N GLY A 142 -6.17 -0.36 20.03
CA GLY A 142 -6.82 -0.09 18.76
C GLY A 142 -6.32 -1.00 17.62
N PRO A 143 -6.92 -0.90 16.44
CA PRO A 143 -6.71 -1.85 15.34
C PRO A 143 -5.26 -2.06 14.94
N LEU A 144 -4.44 -1.01 14.98
CA LEU A 144 -3.02 -1.11 14.65
C LEU A 144 -2.24 -1.88 15.72
N ALA A 145 -2.45 -1.55 17.00
CA ALA A 145 -1.81 -2.25 18.11
C ALA A 145 -2.20 -3.73 18.14
N ASP A 146 -3.49 -4.01 17.96
CA ASP A 146 -4.02 -5.38 17.94
C ASP A 146 -3.43 -6.19 16.77
N SER A 147 -3.36 -5.60 15.58
CA SER A 147 -2.79 -6.24 14.39
C SER A 147 -1.30 -6.55 14.57
N LEU A 148 -0.53 -5.63 15.13
CA LEU A 148 0.88 -5.83 15.43
C LEU A 148 1.07 -6.91 16.52
N ALA A 149 0.28 -6.85 17.59
CA ALA A 149 0.32 -7.83 18.68
C ALA A 149 0.00 -9.25 18.21
N LEU A 150 -0.88 -9.41 17.23
CA LEU A 150 -1.22 -10.71 16.62
C LEU A 150 -0.16 -11.21 15.62
N THR A 151 0.50 -10.29 14.92
CA THR A 151 1.43 -10.65 13.84
C THR A 151 2.85 -10.93 14.35
N LEU A 152 3.33 -10.13 15.30
CA LEU A 152 4.68 -10.27 15.84
C LEU A 152 5.01 -11.69 16.35
N PRO A 153 4.12 -12.39 17.08
CA PRO A 153 4.35 -13.77 17.48
C PRO A 153 4.47 -14.73 16.29
N ARG A 154 3.74 -14.49 15.20
CA ARG A 154 3.80 -15.35 13.99
C ARG A 154 5.14 -15.29 13.28
N ILE A 155 5.89 -14.20 13.48
CA ILE A 155 7.26 -14.04 12.96
C ILE A 155 8.32 -14.28 14.03
N GLY A 156 7.92 -14.90 15.14
CA GLY A 156 8.84 -15.40 16.19
C GLY A 156 9.18 -14.41 17.28
N ALA A 157 8.55 -13.25 17.37
CA ALA A 157 8.74 -12.33 18.50
C ALA A 157 7.96 -12.79 19.74
N CYS A 158 8.48 -12.46 20.93
CA CYS A 158 7.77 -12.62 22.19
C CYS A 158 7.11 -11.29 22.56
N VAL A 159 5.79 -11.17 22.39
CA VAL A 159 5.05 -9.93 22.69
C VAL A 159 4.73 -9.87 24.19
N ILE A 160 5.06 -8.74 24.80
CA ILE A 160 4.78 -8.40 26.18
C ILE A 160 3.80 -7.22 26.21
N VAL A 161 2.66 -7.39 26.85
CA VAL A 161 1.78 -6.28 27.19
C VAL A 161 2.24 -5.77 28.56
N PRO A 162 2.58 -4.48 28.69
CA PRO A 162 3.04 -3.96 29.96
C PRO A 162 1.91 -4.03 31.00
N ASP A 163 2.29 -4.51 32.18
CA ASP A 163 1.46 -4.45 33.38
C ASP A 163 1.82 -3.20 34.20
N ASP A 164 1.07 -2.91 35.24
CA ASP A 164 1.34 -1.83 36.19
C ASP A 164 2.49 -2.18 37.15
N GLY A 165 3.21 -3.25 36.87
CA GLY A 165 4.31 -3.76 37.70
C GLY A 165 5.53 -2.86 37.67
N THR A 166 6.36 -3.00 38.69
CA THR A 166 7.63 -2.27 38.85
C THR A 166 8.85 -3.08 38.41
N SER A 167 8.63 -4.33 37.97
CA SER A 167 9.71 -5.24 37.59
C SER A 167 10.44 -4.77 36.33
N PRO A 168 11.77 -4.95 36.23
CA PRO A 168 12.49 -4.67 34.99
C PRO A 168 11.95 -5.46 33.81
N LEU A 169 11.85 -4.81 32.66
CA LEU A 169 11.42 -5.44 31.41
C LEU A 169 12.64 -5.91 30.62
N HIS A 170 12.70 -7.19 30.32
CA HIS A 170 13.73 -7.77 29.46
C HIS A 170 13.40 -7.66 27.98
N ALA A 171 12.92 -6.48 27.56
CA ALA A 171 12.53 -6.22 26.17
C ALA A 171 13.46 -5.20 25.54
N SER A 172 13.98 -5.51 24.38
CA SER A 172 14.85 -4.61 23.62
C SER A 172 14.09 -3.71 22.62
N ILE A 173 12.80 -3.95 22.44
CA ILE A 173 11.94 -3.21 21.50
C ILE A 173 10.65 -2.81 22.22
N VAL A 174 10.26 -1.54 22.08
CA VAL A 174 8.98 -1.02 22.56
C VAL A 174 8.26 -0.38 21.39
N LEU A 175 7.04 -0.78 21.14
CA LEU A 175 6.16 -0.21 20.10
C LEU A 175 4.99 0.50 20.76
N GLY A 176 4.89 1.80 20.57
CA GLY A 176 3.70 2.59 20.91
C GLY A 176 2.83 2.75 19.68
N ALA A 177 1.65 2.12 19.66
CA ALA A 177 0.74 2.12 18.52
C ALA A 177 -0.70 2.38 18.98
N SER A 178 -0.92 3.48 19.68
CA SER A 178 -2.23 3.84 20.22
C SER A 178 -2.91 4.92 19.39
N GLN A 179 -4.21 4.78 19.17
CA GLN A 179 -5.06 5.89 18.73
C GLN A 179 -5.20 6.97 19.81
N LYS A 180 -5.08 6.58 21.07
CA LYS A 180 -4.94 7.51 22.19
C LYS A 180 -3.46 7.81 22.36
N ARG A 181 -3.10 9.08 22.37
CA ARG A 181 -1.73 9.54 22.63
C ARG A 181 -1.25 9.08 24.01
N GLU A 182 0.07 9.15 24.22
CA GLU A 182 0.69 8.95 25.55
C GLU A 182 0.53 7.54 26.13
N SER A 183 0.70 6.52 25.29
CA SER A 183 0.66 5.11 25.73
C SER A 183 1.98 4.61 26.34
N ILE A 184 3.07 5.41 26.25
CA ILE A 184 4.41 5.13 26.79
C ILE A 184 4.76 6.23 27.77
N ASP A 185 4.77 5.91 29.06
CA ASP A 185 5.09 6.85 30.14
C ASP A 185 6.54 6.70 30.64
N ALA A 186 6.95 7.57 31.55
CA ALA A 186 8.27 7.55 32.14
C ALA A 186 8.51 6.30 33.01
N ALA A 187 7.47 5.76 33.64
CA ALA A 187 7.58 4.56 34.47
C ALA A 187 7.94 3.34 33.63
N LEU A 188 7.34 3.19 32.44
CA LEU A 188 7.71 2.16 31.50
C LEU A 188 9.16 2.33 31.02
N ILE A 189 9.54 3.56 30.64
CA ILE A 189 10.92 3.86 30.20
C ILE A 189 11.96 3.49 31.27
N GLN A 190 11.65 3.77 32.53
CA GLN A 190 12.54 3.44 33.65
C GLN A 190 12.87 1.94 33.76
N ARG A 191 11.94 1.09 33.37
CA ARG A 191 12.02 -0.39 33.48
C ARG A 191 12.80 -1.03 32.31
N LEU A 192 13.07 -0.29 31.23
CA LEU A 192 13.72 -0.84 30.04
C LEU A 192 15.23 -1.02 30.22
N PRO A 193 15.84 -1.98 29.53
CA PRO A 193 17.31 -2.09 29.47
C PRO A 193 17.92 -0.93 28.69
N ALA A 194 19.19 -0.63 28.95
CA ALA A 194 19.91 0.50 28.35
C ALA A 194 20.05 0.43 26.82
N ASN A 195 19.92 -0.75 26.22
CA ASN A 195 20.01 -0.95 24.77
C ASN A 195 18.65 -0.99 24.07
N ALA A 196 17.55 -0.67 24.75
CA ALA A 196 16.23 -0.70 24.18
C ALA A 196 16.04 0.35 23.09
N ALA A 197 15.19 0.03 22.12
CA ALA A 197 14.68 0.94 21.11
C ALA A 197 13.18 1.16 21.32
N VAL A 198 12.76 2.40 21.26
CA VAL A 198 11.37 2.82 21.40
C VAL A 198 10.88 3.41 20.09
N TYR A 199 9.81 2.87 19.59
CA TYR A 199 9.18 3.25 18.33
C TYR A 199 7.82 3.90 18.58
N ASP A 200 7.71 5.18 18.26
CA ASP A 200 6.44 5.89 18.23
C ASP A 200 5.75 5.66 16.87
N VAL A 201 4.79 4.74 16.85
CA VAL A 201 4.01 4.41 15.64
C VAL A 201 2.75 5.26 15.66
N GLY A 202 2.73 6.35 14.92
CA GLY A 202 1.54 7.18 14.75
C GLY A 202 1.55 8.53 15.43
N ILE A 203 2.65 8.98 15.99
CA ILE A 203 2.84 10.34 16.54
C ILE A 203 2.18 10.57 17.91
N GLY A 204 3.01 10.75 18.91
CA GLY A 204 2.61 11.19 20.25
C GLY A 204 2.26 10.05 21.19
N ASN A 205 2.82 8.87 20.99
CA ASN A 205 2.66 7.76 21.94
C ASN A 205 3.53 7.92 23.20
N LEU A 206 4.62 8.68 23.14
CA LEU A 206 5.42 8.99 24.33
C LEU A 206 4.88 10.23 25.02
N THR A 207 4.82 10.20 26.37
CA THR A 207 4.68 11.43 27.15
C THR A 207 5.95 12.27 27.02
N PHE A 208 5.86 13.55 27.34
CA PHE A 208 7.03 14.42 27.34
C PHE A 208 8.13 13.90 28.27
N GLU A 209 7.77 13.52 29.48
CA GLU A 209 8.66 12.99 30.52
C GLU A 209 9.31 11.68 30.07
N ALA A 210 8.55 10.80 29.40
CA ALA A 210 9.07 9.55 28.83
C ALA A 210 10.14 9.83 27.75
N ALA A 211 9.90 10.78 26.88
CA ALA A 211 10.84 11.14 25.82
C ALA A 211 12.13 11.75 26.40
N GLU A 212 12.03 12.64 27.39
CA GLU A 212 13.21 13.23 28.06
C GLU A 212 14.01 12.17 28.82
N LEU A 213 13.35 11.30 29.59
CA LEU A 213 14.00 10.22 30.31
C LEU A 213 14.68 9.23 29.34
N ALA A 214 14.04 8.88 28.25
CA ALA A 214 14.62 7.98 27.26
C ALA A 214 15.88 8.58 26.61
N ARG A 215 15.89 9.88 26.30
CA ARG A 215 17.08 10.58 25.82
C ARG A 215 18.19 10.61 26.87
N ALA A 216 17.85 10.94 28.11
CA ALA A 216 18.81 10.98 29.22
C ALA A 216 19.47 9.60 29.47
N ARG A 217 18.71 8.51 29.23
CA ARG A 217 19.21 7.13 29.31
C ARG A 217 19.94 6.64 28.06
N GLY A 218 20.01 7.45 27.00
CA GLY A 218 20.63 7.08 25.73
C GLY A 218 19.87 5.99 24.96
N LEU A 219 18.56 5.85 25.18
CA LEU A 219 17.74 4.90 24.42
C LEU A 219 17.56 5.37 22.98
N ARG A 220 17.45 4.43 22.05
CA ARG A 220 17.17 4.72 20.64
C ARG A 220 15.69 5.05 20.50
N LEU A 221 15.39 6.27 20.01
CA LEU A 221 14.03 6.74 19.79
C LEU A 221 13.78 6.87 18.30
N TYR A 222 12.72 6.22 17.82
CA TYR A 222 12.29 6.28 16.43
C TYR A 222 10.84 6.74 16.34
N ARG A 223 10.57 7.55 15.35
CA ARG A 223 9.21 7.91 14.95
C ARG A 223 8.90 7.26 13.62
N LEU A 224 7.82 6.50 13.58
CA LEU A 224 7.34 5.87 12.36
C LEU A 224 6.14 6.67 11.83
N ASP A 225 6.19 6.96 10.54
CA ASP A 225 5.20 7.77 9.82
C ASP A 225 4.71 6.93 8.61
N ASN A 226 3.39 6.87 8.40
CA ASN A 226 2.81 6.13 7.27
C ASN A 226 3.32 6.60 5.91
N ARG A 227 3.66 7.88 5.80
CA ARG A 227 4.20 8.45 4.56
C ARG A 227 5.50 7.77 4.11
N ALA A 228 6.23 7.14 5.01
CA ALA A 228 7.40 6.34 4.64
C ALA A 228 6.99 5.05 3.91
N GLY A 229 5.85 4.46 4.27
CA GLY A 229 5.35 3.21 3.68
C GLY A 229 4.42 3.37 2.49
N ILE A 230 3.80 4.56 2.33
CA ILE A 230 2.82 4.77 1.25
C ILE A 230 3.42 4.54 -0.15
N SER A 231 4.68 4.88 -0.36
CA SER A 231 5.37 4.65 -1.63
C SER A 231 5.45 3.17 -1.98
N SER A 232 5.76 2.31 -1.00
CA SER A 232 5.78 0.85 -1.16
C SER A 232 4.39 0.30 -1.39
N ALA A 233 3.38 0.82 -0.68
CA ALA A 233 1.99 0.42 -0.86
C ALA A 233 1.48 0.73 -2.27
N ILE A 234 1.77 1.91 -2.81
CA ILE A 234 1.40 2.30 -4.18
C ILE A 234 2.06 1.38 -5.21
N VAL A 235 3.37 1.12 -5.08
CA VAL A 235 4.07 0.20 -5.99
C VAL A 235 3.43 -1.19 -5.93
N ARG A 236 3.16 -1.72 -4.73
CA ARG A 236 2.50 -3.02 -4.55
C ARG A 236 1.11 -3.06 -5.20
N LEU A 237 0.30 -2.01 -5.04
CA LEU A 237 -1.02 -1.92 -5.67
C LEU A 237 -0.91 -1.96 -7.20
N LEU A 238 -0.02 -1.17 -7.78
CA LEU A 238 0.19 -1.12 -9.23
C LEU A 238 0.70 -2.45 -9.78
N GLU A 239 1.64 -3.09 -9.11
CA GLU A 239 2.13 -4.41 -9.50
C GLU A 239 1.06 -5.48 -9.36
N THR A 240 0.25 -5.43 -8.30
CA THR A 240 -0.87 -6.36 -8.11
C THR A 240 -1.92 -6.19 -9.20
N ASP A 241 -2.30 -4.95 -9.53
CA ASP A 241 -3.26 -4.66 -10.62
C ASP A 241 -2.71 -5.11 -11.97
N ASN A 242 -1.44 -4.81 -12.26
CA ASN A 242 -0.76 -5.29 -13.44
C ASN A 242 -0.77 -6.82 -13.53
N MET A 243 -0.40 -7.50 -12.43
CA MET A 243 -0.40 -8.96 -12.36
C MET A 243 -1.82 -9.53 -12.55
N VAL A 244 -2.82 -9.01 -11.83
CA VAL A 244 -4.21 -9.47 -11.94
C VAL A 244 -4.73 -9.30 -13.36
N SER A 245 -4.50 -8.14 -13.99
CA SER A 245 -4.96 -7.86 -15.34
C SER A 245 -4.28 -8.70 -16.43
N ARG A 246 -3.10 -9.25 -16.16
CA ARG A 246 -2.33 -10.12 -17.07
C ARG A 246 -2.56 -11.60 -16.80
N LEU A 247 -2.51 -12.01 -15.52
CA LEU A 247 -2.59 -13.42 -15.12
C LEU A 247 -4.01 -13.89 -14.83
N MET A 248 -4.95 -12.99 -14.55
CA MET A 248 -6.36 -13.33 -14.26
C MET A 248 -7.30 -13.07 -15.43
N GLY A 249 -6.74 -12.75 -16.60
CA GLY A 249 -7.53 -12.42 -17.79
C GLY A 249 -8.04 -13.65 -18.55
N ARG A 250 -9.10 -13.44 -19.31
CA ARG A 250 -9.58 -14.37 -20.33
C ARG A 250 -9.98 -13.64 -21.60
N VAL A 251 -9.87 -14.30 -22.74
CA VAL A 251 -10.31 -13.80 -24.03
C VAL A 251 -10.86 -14.94 -24.86
N ARG A 252 -11.86 -14.68 -25.68
CA ARG A 252 -12.38 -15.64 -26.65
C ARG A 252 -11.90 -15.25 -28.03
N LEU A 253 -11.07 -16.09 -28.64
CA LEU A 253 -10.53 -15.90 -29.98
C LEU A 253 -11.25 -16.87 -30.93
N ARG A 254 -12.19 -16.38 -31.72
CA ARG A 254 -13.13 -17.22 -32.49
C ARG A 254 -13.87 -18.19 -31.55
N ASN A 255 -13.62 -19.49 -31.70
CA ASN A 255 -14.24 -20.55 -30.88
C ASN A 255 -13.30 -21.07 -29.79
N VAL A 256 -12.11 -20.48 -29.63
CA VAL A 256 -11.13 -20.91 -28.63
C VAL A 256 -11.16 -19.96 -27.44
N GLU A 257 -11.41 -20.51 -26.27
CA GLU A 257 -11.22 -19.78 -25.03
C GLU A 257 -9.78 -19.85 -24.61
N VAL A 258 -9.17 -18.66 -24.38
CA VAL A 258 -7.80 -18.50 -23.93
C VAL A 258 -7.84 -17.86 -22.55
N VAL A 259 -7.12 -18.44 -21.62
CA VAL A 259 -7.11 -18.01 -20.22
C VAL A 259 -5.67 -17.85 -19.76
N ALA A 260 -5.38 -16.77 -19.03
CA ALA A 260 -4.09 -16.65 -18.36
C ALA A 260 -4.02 -17.57 -17.12
N GLY A 261 -2.83 -18.04 -16.79
CA GLY A 261 -2.60 -19.12 -15.83
C GLY A 261 -3.05 -18.86 -14.38
N GLY A 262 -3.45 -17.62 -14.06
CA GLY A 262 -4.00 -17.25 -12.75
C GLY A 262 -5.49 -17.55 -12.57
N LEU A 263 -6.23 -17.92 -13.62
CA LEU A 263 -7.65 -18.29 -13.55
C LEU A 263 -7.85 -19.80 -13.60
N LEU A 264 -8.87 -20.27 -12.88
CA LEU A 264 -9.36 -21.63 -13.08
C LEU A 264 -10.07 -21.69 -14.43
N ALA A 265 -9.42 -22.30 -15.40
CA ALA A 265 -9.90 -22.38 -16.77
C ALA A 265 -10.95 -23.48 -16.97
N PRO A 266 -11.99 -23.28 -17.80
CA PRO A 266 -12.91 -24.34 -18.17
C PRO A 266 -12.23 -25.41 -19.04
N ASP A 267 -12.86 -26.58 -19.13
CA ASP A 267 -12.36 -27.69 -19.95
C ASP A 267 -12.14 -27.27 -21.41
N GLY A 268 -11.00 -27.61 -21.98
CA GLY A 268 -10.61 -27.29 -23.35
C GLY A 268 -10.14 -25.86 -23.60
N ALA A 269 -10.04 -25.00 -22.59
CA ALA A 269 -9.42 -23.70 -22.75
C ALA A 269 -7.91 -23.82 -22.91
N VAL A 270 -7.32 -22.95 -23.72
CA VAL A 270 -5.86 -22.83 -23.88
C VAL A 270 -5.31 -21.92 -22.77
N ILE A 271 -4.36 -22.41 -21.98
CA ILE A 271 -3.74 -21.65 -20.91
C ILE A 271 -2.43 -21.03 -21.39
N VAL A 272 -2.32 -19.71 -21.23
CA VAL A 272 -1.15 -18.92 -21.58
C VAL A 272 -0.51 -18.23 -20.37
N ASP A 273 0.71 -17.73 -20.52
CA ASP A 273 1.44 -16.99 -19.50
C ASP A 273 0.85 -15.60 -19.25
N ASP A 274 0.48 -14.86 -20.28
CA ASP A 274 -0.01 -13.49 -20.22
C ASP A 274 -1.15 -13.31 -21.23
N ILE A 275 -2.30 -12.80 -20.79
CA ILE A 275 -3.46 -12.63 -21.69
C ILE A 275 -3.30 -11.44 -22.64
N ARG A 276 -2.52 -10.42 -22.29
CA ARG A 276 -2.32 -9.23 -23.11
C ARG A 276 -1.24 -9.42 -24.17
N CYS A 277 -0.18 -10.13 -23.79
CA CYS A 277 0.96 -10.38 -24.65
C CYS A 277 1.48 -11.80 -24.41
N PRO A 278 0.75 -12.84 -24.86
CA PRO A 278 1.13 -14.22 -24.61
C PRO A 278 2.45 -14.55 -25.34
N THR A 279 3.38 -15.16 -24.61
CA THR A 279 4.65 -15.63 -25.14
C THR A 279 4.77 -17.14 -25.07
N MET A 280 4.00 -17.77 -24.19
CA MET A 280 4.05 -19.21 -23.93
C MET A 280 2.64 -19.81 -23.76
N ILE A 281 2.46 -21.01 -24.26
CA ILE A 281 1.29 -21.83 -23.99
C ILE A 281 1.69 -22.88 -22.95
N PHE A 282 1.01 -22.92 -21.82
CA PHE A 282 1.23 -23.93 -20.79
C PHE A 282 0.56 -25.26 -21.10
N GLY A 283 -0.62 -25.24 -21.74
CA GLY A 283 -1.36 -26.44 -22.11
C GLY A 283 -2.85 -26.18 -22.32
N ILE A 284 -3.61 -27.28 -22.31
CA ILE A 284 -5.09 -27.28 -22.36
C ILE A 284 -5.63 -27.60 -20.98
N ALA A 285 -6.60 -26.83 -20.53
CA ALA A 285 -7.26 -27.04 -19.24
C ALA A 285 -8.14 -28.29 -19.24
N ASP A 286 -8.19 -28.99 -18.10
CA ASP A 286 -9.12 -30.11 -17.83
C ASP A 286 -10.42 -29.68 -17.14
N GLY A 287 -10.58 -28.36 -16.86
CA GLY A 287 -11.73 -27.82 -16.14
C GLY A 287 -11.65 -27.95 -14.62
N HIS A 288 -10.61 -28.58 -14.07
CA HIS A 288 -10.46 -28.85 -12.64
C HIS A 288 -9.16 -28.26 -12.05
N GLY A 289 -8.49 -27.36 -12.80
CA GLY A 289 -7.27 -26.69 -12.37
C GLY A 289 -5.98 -27.40 -12.78
N ARG A 290 -6.05 -28.42 -13.62
CA ARG A 290 -4.90 -29.14 -14.17
C ARG A 290 -4.84 -28.99 -15.68
N PHE A 291 -3.76 -29.46 -16.27
CA PHE A 291 -3.62 -29.62 -17.72
C PHE A 291 -4.08 -31.03 -18.15
N LYS A 292 -4.70 -31.11 -19.32
CA LYS A 292 -4.96 -32.39 -19.94
C LYS A 292 -3.64 -33.11 -20.24
N GLY A 293 -3.64 -34.41 -19.97
CA GLY A 293 -2.49 -35.28 -20.28
C GLY A 293 -2.31 -35.53 -21.78
N GLU A 294 -1.10 -35.92 -22.19
CA GLU A 294 -0.83 -36.39 -23.52
C GLU A 294 -1.25 -37.88 -23.69
N PRO A 295 -1.77 -38.29 -24.87
CA PRO A 295 -1.95 -37.49 -26.08
C PRO A 295 -3.24 -36.65 -26.05
N LEU A 296 -3.14 -35.38 -26.45
CA LEU A 296 -4.30 -34.49 -26.59
C LEU A 296 -5.24 -34.96 -27.71
N GLY A 297 -6.55 -34.74 -27.51
CA GLY A 297 -7.56 -34.97 -28.55
C GLY A 297 -7.35 -34.06 -29.79
N PRO A 298 -7.96 -34.42 -30.94
CA PRO A 298 -7.84 -33.64 -32.18
C PRO A 298 -8.21 -32.15 -31.99
N ASP A 299 -9.35 -31.90 -31.35
CA ASP A 299 -9.89 -30.53 -31.11
C ASP A 299 -8.96 -29.70 -30.23
N ASP A 300 -8.40 -30.32 -29.19
CA ASP A 300 -7.50 -29.64 -28.26
C ASP A 300 -6.17 -29.30 -28.94
N ARG A 301 -5.66 -30.17 -29.83
CA ARG A 301 -4.48 -29.90 -30.64
C ARG A 301 -4.73 -28.76 -31.62
N GLU A 302 -5.90 -28.72 -32.26
CA GLU A 302 -6.27 -27.64 -33.18
C GLU A 302 -6.33 -26.29 -32.45
N ARG A 303 -7.00 -26.24 -31.29
CA ARG A 303 -7.06 -25.04 -30.42
C ARG A 303 -5.66 -24.54 -30.06
N MET A 304 -4.81 -25.43 -29.60
CA MET A 304 -3.44 -25.07 -29.21
C MET A 304 -2.60 -24.58 -30.42
N GLN A 305 -2.72 -25.23 -31.59
CA GLN A 305 -2.04 -24.79 -32.81
C GLN A 305 -2.53 -23.40 -33.26
N TYR A 306 -3.84 -23.17 -33.19
CA TYR A 306 -4.41 -21.86 -33.52
C TYR A 306 -3.84 -20.76 -32.64
N VAL A 307 -3.84 -20.92 -31.32
CA VAL A 307 -3.26 -19.91 -30.40
C VAL A 307 -1.76 -19.73 -30.65
N ARG A 308 -1.01 -20.82 -30.88
CA ARG A 308 0.42 -20.76 -31.20
C ARG A 308 0.69 -19.96 -32.47
N SER A 309 -0.15 -20.09 -33.50
CA SER A 309 -0.03 -19.30 -34.73
C SER A 309 -0.25 -17.79 -34.52
N LEU A 310 -1.03 -17.40 -33.55
CA LEU A 310 -1.25 -16.01 -33.22
C LEU A 310 -0.07 -15.41 -32.45
N ILE A 311 0.50 -16.16 -31.50
CA ILE A 311 1.71 -15.77 -30.78
C ILE A 311 2.89 -15.56 -31.74
N GLY A 312 3.10 -16.49 -32.67
CA GLY A 312 4.17 -16.37 -33.68
C GLY A 312 4.05 -15.11 -34.54
N ARG A 313 2.84 -14.77 -34.99
CA ARG A 313 2.61 -13.54 -35.79
C ARG A 313 2.84 -12.25 -35.02
N ALA A 314 2.51 -12.24 -33.72
CA ALA A 314 2.75 -11.08 -32.87
C ALA A 314 4.25 -10.81 -32.68
N HIS A 315 5.08 -11.85 -32.64
CA HIS A 315 6.53 -11.72 -32.55
C HIS A 315 7.15 -11.22 -33.86
N GLU A 316 6.61 -11.63 -35.03
CA GLU A 316 7.08 -11.18 -36.36
C GLU A 316 6.71 -9.71 -36.64
N ALA A 317 5.60 -9.22 -36.09
CA ALA A 317 5.13 -7.84 -36.29
C ALA A 317 5.94 -6.78 -35.51
N GLY A 318 6.79 -7.17 -34.57
CA GLY A 318 7.57 -6.27 -33.72
C GLY A 318 6.69 -5.43 -32.75
N PRO A 319 7.24 -4.85 -31.70
CA PRO A 319 6.50 -3.94 -30.84
C PRO A 319 6.13 -2.69 -31.65
N SER A 320 4.83 -2.46 -31.84
CA SER A 320 4.34 -1.16 -32.31
C SER A 320 4.79 -0.10 -31.29
N ARG A 321 5.64 0.81 -31.72
CA ARG A 321 6.19 1.92 -30.95
C ARG A 321 5.11 2.88 -30.48
#